data_85ee493eb88cfa3b9fb3a6c540e0fde6
#
_entry.id   85ee493eb88cfa3b9fb3a6c540e0fde6
#
_cell.length_a   1.000
_cell.length_b   1.000
_cell.length_c   1.000
_cell.angle_alpha   90.00
_cell.angle_beta   90.00
_cell.angle_gamma   90.00
#
_symmetry.space_group_name_H-M   'P 1'
#
loop_
_entity.id
_entity.type
_entity.pdbx_description
1 polymer ?
#
loop_
_entity_poly.entity_id
_entity_poly.type
_entity_poly.pdbx_seq_one_letter_code
_entity_poly.pdbx_strand_id
1 'polypeptide(L)'
;MIHLARHGQTAYNAEGRFQGHLPVPLDDTGRAQARDLAETVAAVEVRTLVCSPLARARETAEIVGARIGLVPEEDARFTETDTGDWPDRSFAEIKAEDPEGFHRYEISDPTFRYPGGESFAEQSDRVQAGLRDLRARAGDLPALVVCHRGVIRLALAVATGDHTAGGRDIGNATLVTV
;
A
#
# COMPACT_ATOMS: atom_id res chain seq x y z
N MET A 1 -17.29 3.16 5.77
CA MET A 1 -16.31 2.06 5.95
C MET A 1 -15.27 2.15 4.84
N ILE A 2 -13.97 2.09 5.15
CA ILE A 2 -12.91 2.10 4.14
C ILE A 2 -12.16 0.77 4.18
N HIS A 3 -11.99 0.17 3.01
CA HIS A 3 -11.15 -0.99 2.79
C HIS A 3 -9.85 -0.55 2.13
N LEU A 4 -8.73 -1.14 2.54
CA LEU A 4 -7.42 -0.96 1.92
C LEU A 4 -6.98 -2.30 1.34
N ALA A 5 -6.50 -2.31 0.10
CA ALA A 5 -5.94 -3.50 -0.51
C ALA A 5 -4.50 -3.23 -0.96
N ARG A 6 -3.60 -4.16 -0.66
CA ARG A 6 -2.26 -4.13 -1.22
C ARG A 6 -2.31 -4.58 -2.69
N HIS A 7 -1.54 -3.92 -3.54
CA HIS A 7 -1.37 -4.36 -4.94
C HIS A 7 -0.91 -5.81 -5.05
N GLY A 8 -1.16 -6.45 -6.18
CA GLY A 8 -0.67 -7.78 -6.52
C GLY A 8 0.86 -7.85 -6.59
N GLN A 9 1.42 -9.06 -6.66
CA GLN A 9 2.86 -9.29 -6.69
C GLN A 9 3.53 -8.63 -7.90
N THR A 10 4.76 -8.17 -7.68
CA THR A 10 5.69 -7.73 -8.71
C THR A 10 6.96 -8.59 -8.64
N ALA A 11 7.80 -8.59 -9.68
CA ALA A 11 9.09 -9.26 -9.64
C ALA A 11 9.93 -8.81 -8.42
N TYR A 12 9.90 -7.53 -8.07
CA TYR A 12 10.62 -7.00 -6.90
C TYR A 12 10.10 -7.55 -5.58
N ASN A 13 8.80 -7.81 -5.46
CA ASN A 13 8.28 -8.50 -4.28
C ASN A 13 8.82 -9.93 -4.17
N ALA A 14 8.83 -10.67 -5.28
CA ALA A 14 9.35 -12.03 -5.34
C ALA A 14 10.86 -12.10 -5.02
N GLU A 15 11.61 -11.08 -5.42
CA GLU A 15 13.07 -10.97 -5.22
C GLU A 15 13.46 -10.35 -3.86
N GLY A 16 12.51 -9.83 -3.08
CA GLY A 16 12.80 -9.15 -1.82
C GLY A 16 13.57 -7.84 -2.01
N ARG A 17 13.16 -7.02 -2.98
CA ARG A 17 13.78 -5.73 -3.32
C ARG A 17 12.86 -4.56 -2.99
N PHE A 18 13.44 -3.43 -2.61
CA PHE A 18 12.72 -2.17 -2.44
C PHE A 18 12.30 -1.61 -3.80
N GLN A 19 11.05 -1.20 -3.91
CA GLN A 19 10.50 -0.61 -5.14
C GLN A 19 10.37 0.91 -5.07
N GLY A 20 10.01 1.44 -3.89
CA GLY A 20 9.70 2.86 -3.74
C GLY A 20 8.72 3.31 -4.82
N HIS A 21 9.08 4.37 -5.53
CA HIS A 21 8.30 4.92 -6.64
C HIS A 21 8.66 4.37 -8.03
N LEU A 22 9.53 3.37 -8.12
CA LEU A 22 9.86 2.75 -9.42
C LEU A 22 8.59 2.22 -10.11
N PRO A 23 8.49 2.38 -11.45
CA PRO A 23 7.32 1.97 -12.23
C PRO A 23 7.30 0.46 -12.53
N VAL A 24 7.45 -0.36 -11.47
CA VAL A 24 7.44 -1.83 -11.61
C VAL A 24 6.01 -2.31 -11.79
N PRO A 25 5.69 -3.06 -12.89
CA PRO A 25 4.36 -3.60 -13.14
C PRO A 25 4.09 -4.85 -12.29
N LEU A 26 2.84 -5.31 -12.31
CA LEU A 26 2.50 -6.64 -11.80
C LEU A 26 3.22 -7.74 -12.63
N ASP A 27 3.58 -8.82 -11.95
CA ASP A 27 3.92 -10.08 -12.63
C ASP A 27 2.64 -10.93 -12.85
N ASP A 28 2.80 -12.11 -13.47
CA ASP A 28 1.65 -12.96 -13.77
C ASP A 28 0.95 -13.48 -12.49
N THR A 29 1.73 -13.72 -11.43
CA THR A 29 1.21 -14.07 -10.11
C THR A 29 0.41 -12.91 -9.54
N GLY A 30 0.91 -11.68 -9.63
CA GLY A 30 0.21 -10.49 -9.16
C GLY A 30 -1.10 -10.22 -9.91
N ARG A 31 -1.14 -10.49 -11.22
CA ARG A 31 -2.39 -10.40 -12.00
C ARG A 31 -3.41 -11.46 -11.58
N ALA A 32 -2.96 -12.68 -11.27
CA ALA A 32 -3.84 -13.70 -10.72
C ALA A 32 -4.39 -13.29 -9.35
N GLN A 33 -3.52 -12.83 -8.45
CA GLN A 33 -3.91 -12.32 -7.13
C GLN A 33 -4.90 -11.14 -7.23
N ALA A 34 -4.72 -10.24 -8.20
CA ALA A 34 -5.64 -9.13 -8.41
C ALA A 34 -7.04 -9.59 -8.86
N ARG A 35 -7.13 -10.68 -9.66
CA ARG A 35 -8.41 -11.30 -10.02
C ARG A 35 -9.10 -11.94 -8.81
N ASP A 36 -8.35 -12.64 -7.96
CA ASP A 36 -8.90 -13.25 -6.74
C ASP A 36 -9.39 -12.17 -5.75
N LEU A 37 -8.62 -11.07 -5.62
CA LEU A 37 -9.04 -9.89 -4.86
C LEU A 37 -10.34 -9.30 -5.41
N ALA A 38 -10.48 -9.24 -6.73
CA ALA A 38 -11.68 -8.70 -7.38
C ALA A 38 -12.95 -9.51 -7.02
N GLU A 39 -12.85 -10.84 -6.91
CA GLU A 39 -13.96 -11.69 -6.44
C GLU A 39 -14.28 -11.43 -4.96
N THR A 40 -13.26 -11.26 -4.14
CA THR A 40 -13.44 -10.91 -2.71
C THR A 40 -14.14 -9.56 -2.56
N VAL A 41 -13.70 -8.54 -3.32
CA VAL A 41 -14.26 -7.18 -3.29
C VAL A 41 -15.68 -7.14 -3.85
N ALA A 42 -16.03 -7.98 -4.82
CA ALA A 42 -17.38 -8.06 -5.38
C ALA A 42 -18.44 -8.40 -4.31
N ALA A 43 -18.06 -9.10 -3.25
CA ALA A 43 -18.93 -9.43 -2.13
C ALA A 43 -19.15 -8.29 -1.12
N VAL A 44 -18.38 -7.19 -1.22
CA VAL A 44 -18.35 -6.07 -0.24
C VAL A 44 -19.20 -4.87 -0.69
N GLU A 45 -19.77 -4.88 -1.89
CA GLU A 45 -20.58 -3.79 -2.47
C GLU A 45 -19.90 -2.40 -2.46
N VAL A 46 -18.60 -2.34 -2.74
CA VAL A 46 -17.83 -1.10 -2.84
C VAL A 46 -18.50 -0.12 -3.81
N ARG A 47 -18.57 1.17 -3.44
CA ARG A 47 -19.16 2.25 -4.26
C ARG A 47 -18.15 3.29 -4.73
N THR A 48 -16.99 3.34 -4.12
CA THR A 48 -15.90 4.24 -4.49
C THR A 48 -14.61 3.44 -4.56
N LEU A 49 -13.91 3.52 -5.68
CA LEU A 49 -12.63 2.86 -5.91
C LEU A 49 -11.56 3.91 -6.16
N VAL A 50 -10.56 3.96 -5.27
CA VAL A 50 -9.41 4.84 -5.35
C VAL A 50 -8.14 4.02 -5.45
N CYS A 51 -7.10 4.52 -6.09
CA CYS A 51 -5.80 3.84 -6.14
C CYS A 51 -4.62 4.80 -6.06
N SER A 52 -3.48 4.28 -5.63
CA SER A 52 -2.19 4.91 -5.86
C SER A 52 -1.90 5.02 -7.35
N PRO A 53 -1.27 6.12 -7.84
CA PRO A 53 -0.90 6.27 -9.25
C PRO A 53 0.25 5.35 -9.71
N LEU A 54 0.91 4.62 -8.80
CA LEU A 54 1.99 3.69 -9.16
C LEU A 54 1.44 2.50 -9.96
N ALA A 55 2.13 2.14 -11.05
CA ALA A 55 1.68 1.17 -12.06
C ALA A 55 1.08 -0.11 -11.46
N ARG A 56 1.75 -0.73 -10.49
CA ARG A 56 1.31 -1.97 -9.83
C ARG A 56 -0.02 -1.83 -9.07
N ALA A 57 -0.25 -0.68 -8.43
CA ALA A 57 -1.50 -0.41 -7.71
C ALA A 57 -2.62 -0.04 -8.67
N ARG A 58 -2.32 0.76 -9.69
CA ARG A 58 -3.27 1.11 -10.75
C ARG A 58 -3.73 -0.13 -11.51
N GLU A 59 -2.80 -0.98 -12.00
CA GLU A 59 -3.14 -2.22 -12.71
C GLU A 59 -4.01 -3.15 -11.83
N THR A 60 -3.69 -3.29 -10.53
CA THR A 60 -4.53 -4.04 -9.59
C THR A 60 -5.94 -3.44 -9.49
N ALA A 61 -6.04 -2.10 -9.34
CA ALA A 61 -7.32 -1.41 -9.24
C ALA A 61 -8.16 -1.48 -10.52
N GLU A 62 -7.52 -1.46 -11.69
CA GLU A 62 -8.18 -1.64 -12.99
C GLU A 62 -8.80 -3.04 -13.11
N ILE A 63 -8.08 -4.08 -12.68
CA ILE A 63 -8.59 -5.46 -12.67
C ILE A 63 -9.78 -5.59 -11.71
N VAL A 64 -9.67 -5.04 -10.49
CA VAL A 64 -10.77 -5.02 -9.51
C VAL A 64 -11.95 -4.21 -10.07
N GLY A 65 -11.70 -3.02 -10.57
CA GLY A 65 -12.72 -2.11 -11.10
C GLY A 65 -13.51 -2.72 -12.26
N ALA A 66 -12.83 -3.42 -13.17
CA ALA A 66 -13.49 -4.13 -14.28
C ALA A 66 -14.49 -5.18 -13.78
N ARG A 67 -14.19 -5.85 -12.64
CA ARG A 67 -15.06 -6.87 -12.05
C ARG A 67 -16.29 -6.27 -11.34
N ILE A 68 -16.13 -5.12 -10.69
CA ILE A 68 -17.20 -4.50 -9.89
C ILE A 68 -17.91 -3.33 -10.59
N GLY A 69 -17.53 -3.02 -11.83
CA GLY A 69 -18.14 -1.96 -12.63
C GLY A 69 -17.77 -0.54 -12.22
N LEU A 70 -16.58 -0.34 -11.61
CA LEU A 70 -16.07 0.98 -11.20
C LEU A 70 -14.78 1.32 -11.93
N VAL A 71 -14.60 2.62 -12.20
CA VAL A 71 -13.32 3.16 -12.70
C VAL A 71 -12.52 3.68 -11.51
N PRO A 72 -11.25 3.25 -11.33
CA PRO A 72 -10.44 3.74 -10.22
C PRO A 72 -10.07 5.21 -10.38
N GLU A 73 -10.17 5.97 -9.29
CA GLU A 73 -9.67 7.35 -9.19
C GLU A 73 -8.25 7.33 -8.62
N GLU A 74 -7.31 8.01 -9.25
CA GLU A 74 -5.95 8.12 -8.72
C GLU A 74 -5.87 9.19 -7.61
N ASP A 75 -5.22 8.84 -6.48
CA ASP A 75 -4.90 9.79 -5.42
C ASP A 75 -3.44 9.59 -4.94
N ALA A 76 -2.61 10.58 -5.20
CA ALA A 76 -1.18 10.55 -4.88
C ALA A 76 -0.89 10.40 -3.38
N ARG A 77 -1.84 10.71 -2.50
CA ARG A 77 -1.69 10.53 -1.05
C ARG A 77 -1.59 9.07 -0.64
N PHE A 78 -2.01 8.13 -1.48
CA PHE A 78 -1.89 6.70 -1.26
C PHE A 78 -0.68 6.07 -1.98
N THR A 79 0.25 6.88 -2.50
CA THR A 79 1.52 6.40 -3.06
C THR A 79 2.36 5.73 -1.98
N GLU A 80 3.18 4.72 -2.35
CA GLU A 80 4.12 4.08 -1.42
C GLU A 80 5.11 5.11 -0.85
N THR A 81 5.76 4.78 0.26
CA THR A 81 6.81 5.61 0.83
C THR A 81 7.88 5.90 -0.23
N ASP A 82 8.32 7.15 -0.30
CA ASP A 82 9.56 7.48 -1.02
C ASP A 82 10.72 6.90 -0.23
N THR A 83 11.30 5.82 -0.74
CA THR A 83 12.37 5.08 -0.09
C THR A 83 13.76 5.65 -0.37
N GLY A 84 13.83 6.87 -0.97
CA GLY A 84 15.06 7.63 -1.17
C GLY A 84 16.15 6.84 -1.89
N ASP A 85 17.22 6.48 -1.17
CA ASP A 85 18.40 5.80 -1.72
C ASP A 85 18.26 4.26 -1.76
N TRP A 86 17.11 3.69 -1.32
CA TRP A 86 16.91 2.24 -1.24
C TRP A 86 16.29 1.55 -2.47
N PRO A 87 15.63 2.25 -3.45
CA PRO A 87 15.04 1.56 -4.60
C PRO A 87 16.05 0.70 -5.36
N ASP A 88 15.55 -0.39 -5.94
CA ASP A 88 16.34 -1.40 -6.68
C ASP A 88 17.38 -2.16 -5.84
N ARG A 89 17.41 -1.97 -4.52
CA ARG A 89 18.29 -2.69 -3.60
C ARG A 89 17.51 -3.81 -2.89
N SER A 90 18.16 -4.94 -2.66
CA SER A 90 17.54 -6.02 -1.90
C SER A 90 17.49 -5.71 -0.39
N PHE A 91 16.55 -6.33 0.30
CA PHE A 91 16.47 -6.23 1.76
C PHE A 91 17.76 -6.74 2.43
N ALA A 92 18.39 -7.77 1.86
CA ALA A 92 19.63 -8.32 2.38
C ALA A 92 20.81 -7.34 2.26
N GLU A 93 20.93 -6.61 1.14
CA GLU A 93 21.97 -5.60 0.94
C GLU A 93 21.80 -4.44 1.94
N ILE A 94 20.58 -3.89 2.06
CA ILE A 94 20.31 -2.79 3.01
C ILE A 94 20.58 -3.25 4.45
N LYS A 95 20.12 -4.45 4.82
CA LYS A 95 20.34 -4.99 6.16
C LYS A 95 21.83 -5.20 6.48
N ALA A 96 22.64 -5.55 5.49
CA ALA A 96 24.08 -5.72 5.67
C ALA A 96 24.83 -4.38 5.80
N GLU A 97 24.41 -3.36 5.07
CA GLU A 97 25.05 -2.05 5.05
C GLU A 97 24.60 -1.13 6.18
N ASP A 98 23.30 -1.11 6.49
CA ASP A 98 22.69 -0.33 7.57
C ASP A 98 21.73 -1.19 8.41
N PRO A 99 22.27 -2.07 9.26
CA PRO A 99 21.44 -2.97 10.08
C PRO A 99 20.56 -2.22 11.08
N GLU A 100 20.99 -1.05 11.58
CA GLU A 100 20.20 -0.23 12.49
C GLU A 100 19.03 0.44 11.77
N GLY A 101 19.26 1.10 10.64
CA GLY A 101 18.21 1.70 9.81
C GLY A 101 17.23 0.64 9.31
N PHE A 102 17.72 -0.51 8.87
CA PHE A 102 16.86 -1.61 8.45
C PHE A 102 15.99 -2.15 9.59
N HIS A 103 16.55 -2.28 10.81
CA HIS A 103 15.77 -2.70 11.99
C HIS A 103 14.67 -1.68 12.31
N ARG A 104 14.96 -0.38 12.30
CA ARG A 104 13.97 0.68 12.53
C ARG A 104 12.86 0.65 11.49
N TYR A 105 13.19 0.37 10.22
CA TYR A 105 12.21 0.12 9.17
C TYR A 105 11.35 -1.11 9.48
N GLU A 106 11.97 -2.24 9.89
CA GLU A 106 11.23 -3.49 10.17
C GLU A 106 10.18 -3.30 11.28
N ILE A 107 10.57 -2.63 12.38
CA ILE A 107 9.68 -2.39 13.53
C ILE A 107 8.71 -1.22 13.32
N SER A 108 8.78 -0.53 12.18
CA SER A 108 7.97 0.67 11.89
C SER A 108 8.17 1.79 12.93
N ASP A 109 9.43 2.05 13.30
CA ASP A 109 9.78 3.14 14.21
C ASP A 109 9.15 4.46 13.70
N PRO A 110 8.26 5.11 14.47
CA PRO A 110 7.59 6.34 14.04
C PRO A 110 8.54 7.48 13.66
N THR A 111 9.76 7.45 14.18
CA THR A 111 10.78 8.47 13.90
C THR A 111 11.71 8.10 12.75
N PHE A 112 11.49 6.94 12.09
CA PHE A 112 12.30 6.51 10.98
C PHE A 112 12.08 7.39 9.76
N ARG A 113 13.18 7.74 9.09
CA ARG A 113 13.22 8.39 7.79
C ARG A 113 14.12 7.59 6.85
N TYR A 114 13.67 7.35 5.64
CA TYR A 114 14.53 6.77 4.62
C TYR A 114 15.65 7.74 4.25
N PRO A 115 16.91 7.30 4.09
CA PRO A 115 17.98 8.14 3.58
C PRO A 115 17.60 8.74 2.22
N GLY A 116 17.63 10.08 2.12
CA GLY A 116 17.21 10.80 0.91
C GLY A 116 15.72 10.75 0.59
N GLY A 117 14.89 10.15 1.45
CA GLY A 117 13.48 9.90 1.20
C GLY A 117 12.53 10.47 2.26
N GLU A 118 11.34 9.90 2.30
CA GLU A 118 10.22 10.28 3.17
C GLU A 118 10.37 9.66 4.57
N SER A 119 9.88 10.35 5.60
CA SER A 119 9.70 9.75 6.93
C SER A 119 8.36 9.04 7.04
N PHE A 120 8.23 8.10 7.99
CA PHE A 120 6.95 7.48 8.29
C PHE A 120 5.91 8.48 8.81
N ALA A 121 6.34 9.55 9.47
CA ALA A 121 5.44 10.63 9.90
C ALA A 121 4.84 11.38 8.69
N GLU A 122 5.66 11.81 7.74
CA GLU A 122 5.19 12.48 6.53
C GLU A 122 4.26 11.59 5.71
N GLN A 123 4.61 10.32 5.54
CA GLN A 123 3.72 9.36 4.88
C GLN A 123 2.39 9.21 5.63
N SER A 124 2.44 9.07 6.95
CA SER A 124 1.24 8.95 7.79
C SER A 124 0.33 10.16 7.62
N ASP A 125 0.88 11.37 7.65
CA ASP A 125 0.11 12.62 7.53
C ASP A 125 -0.65 12.70 6.20
N ARG A 126 0.01 12.39 5.07
CA ARG A 126 -0.67 12.40 3.75
C ARG A 126 -1.71 11.28 3.62
N VAL A 127 -1.42 10.08 4.13
CA VAL A 127 -2.37 8.96 4.12
C VAL A 127 -3.61 9.28 4.94
N GLN A 128 -3.42 9.83 6.15
CA GLN A 128 -4.55 10.23 7.00
C GLN A 128 -5.38 11.36 6.38
N ALA A 129 -4.75 12.31 5.69
CA ALA A 129 -5.47 13.34 4.93
C ALA A 129 -6.33 12.70 3.83
N GLY A 130 -5.77 11.77 3.05
CA GLY A 130 -6.51 11.02 2.03
C GLY A 130 -7.69 10.24 2.58
N LEU A 131 -7.49 9.55 3.70
CA LEU A 131 -8.56 8.77 4.36
C LEU A 131 -9.67 9.66 4.92
N ARG A 132 -9.33 10.82 5.50
CA ARG A 132 -10.34 11.78 5.98
C ARG A 132 -11.21 12.30 4.84
N ASP A 133 -10.60 12.73 3.75
CA ASP A 133 -11.32 13.23 2.57
C ASP A 133 -12.18 12.14 1.93
N LEU A 134 -11.66 10.92 1.84
CA LEU A 134 -12.40 9.79 1.30
C LEU A 134 -13.62 9.43 2.18
N ARG A 135 -13.47 9.46 3.51
CA ARG A 135 -14.59 9.27 4.45
C ARG A 135 -15.68 10.35 4.27
N ALA A 136 -15.25 11.61 4.12
CA ALA A 136 -16.19 12.72 3.90
C ALA A 136 -16.96 12.58 2.58
N ARG A 137 -16.30 12.11 1.50
CA ARG A 137 -16.94 11.91 0.17
C ARG A 137 -17.85 10.69 0.15
N ALA A 138 -17.38 9.57 0.70
CA ALA A 138 -18.08 8.29 0.63
C ALA A 138 -19.26 8.22 1.63
N GLY A 139 -19.23 8.99 2.72
CA GLY A 139 -20.22 8.90 3.80
C GLY A 139 -20.24 7.50 4.39
N ASP A 140 -21.43 6.90 4.47
CA ASP A 140 -21.62 5.55 4.99
C ASP A 140 -21.37 4.44 3.95
N LEU A 141 -21.14 4.80 2.67
CA LEU A 141 -20.94 3.83 1.60
C LEU A 141 -19.51 3.24 1.66
N PRO A 142 -19.37 1.93 1.39
CA PRO A 142 -18.04 1.30 1.37
C PRO A 142 -17.16 1.85 0.25
N ALA A 143 -15.92 2.20 0.60
CA ALA A 143 -14.88 2.62 -0.34
C ALA A 143 -13.68 1.67 -0.28
N LEU A 144 -13.01 1.48 -1.40
CA LEU A 144 -11.78 0.70 -1.52
C LEU A 144 -10.63 1.60 -1.99
N VAL A 145 -9.48 1.46 -1.34
CA VAL A 145 -8.22 2.06 -1.79
C VAL A 145 -7.23 0.95 -2.11
N VAL A 146 -6.80 0.85 -3.37
CA VAL A 146 -5.70 -0.05 -3.78
C VAL A 146 -4.38 0.70 -3.63
N CYS A 147 -3.53 0.21 -2.75
CA CYS A 147 -2.32 0.92 -2.34
C CYS A 147 -1.17 -0.06 -2.02
N HIS A 148 -0.35 0.25 -1.04
CA HIS A 148 0.92 -0.39 -0.76
C HIS A 148 1.02 -0.84 0.70
N ARG A 149 2.00 -1.72 0.97
CA ARG A 149 2.25 -2.26 2.31
C ARG A 149 2.50 -1.14 3.34
N GLY A 150 3.33 -0.15 3.01
CA GLY A 150 3.65 0.97 3.90
C GLY A 150 2.40 1.79 4.25
N VAL A 151 1.57 2.11 3.26
CA VAL A 151 0.30 2.83 3.45
C VAL A 151 -0.63 2.08 4.40
N ILE A 152 -0.81 0.77 4.19
CA ILE A 152 -1.69 -0.06 5.02
C ILE A 152 -1.19 -0.15 6.46
N ARG A 153 0.14 -0.37 6.64
CA ARG A 153 0.76 -0.43 7.97
C ARG A 153 0.49 0.83 8.78
N LEU A 154 0.73 2.00 8.19
CA LEU A 154 0.52 3.28 8.87
C LEU A 154 -0.97 3.57 9.14
N ALA A 155 -1.84 3.24 8.19
CA ALA A 155 -3.28 3.38 8.39
C ALA A 155 -3.78 2.52 9.57
N LEU A 156 -3.33 1.26 9.65
CA LEU A 156 -3.66 0.36 10.74
C LEU A 156 -3.09 0.83 12.08
N ALA A 157 -1.83 1.29 12.11
CA ALA A 157 -1.20 1.82 13.31
C ALA A 157 -1.99 2.98 13.92
N VAL A 158 -2.46 3.91 13.08
CA VAL A 158 -3.29 5.03 13.53
C VAL A 158 -4.68 4.54 13.98
N ALA A 159 -5.31 3.64 13.22
CA ALA A 159 -6.66 3.15 13.52
C ALA A 159 -6.73 2.35 14.83
N THR A 160 -5.67 1.60 15.16
CA THR A 160 -5.62 0.74 16.34
C THR A 160 -4.88 1.36 17.54
N GLY A 161 -4.13 2.45 17.32
CA GLY A 161 -3.20 3.01 18.32
C GLY A 161 -1.98 2.09 18.60
N ASP A 162 -1.81 1.05 17.81
CA ASP A 162 -0.74 0.06 17.96
C ASP A 162 0.26 0.17 16.81
N HIS A 163 1.40 0.80 17.09
CA HIS A 163 2.48 0.94 16.10
C HIS A 163 3.16 -0.40 15.78
N THR A 164 3.00 -1.44 16.62
CA THR A 164 3.50 -2.79 16.34
C THR A 164 2.57 -3.54 15.37
N ALA A 165 1.33 -3.09 15.20
CA ALA A 165 0.43 -3.62 14.17
C ALA A 165 1.03 -3.51 12.75
N GLY A 166 1.98 -2.60 12.57
CA GLY A 166 2.82 -2.48 11.38
C GLY A 166 3.68 -3.71 11.06
N GLY A 167 3.99 -4.55 12.05
CA GLY A 167 4.70 -5.83 11.87
C GLY A 167 3.83 -6.96 11.32
N ARG A 168 2.51 -6.77 11.15
CA ARG A 168 1.65 -7.77 10.52
C ARG A 168 2.10 -8.04 9.10
N ASP A 169 2.13 -9.30 8.74
CA ASP A 169 2.40 -9.70 7.37
C ASP A 169 1.20 -9.29 6.49
N ILE A 170 1.41 -8.22 5.73
CA ILE A 170 0.44 -7.74 4.74
C ILE A 170 0.90 -8.28 3.39
N GLY A 171 0.43 -9.48 3.04
CA GLY A 171 0.70 -10.12 1.75
C GLY A 171 0.18 -9.30 0.56
N ASN A 172 0.64 -9.63 -0.66
CA ASN A 172 0.10 -9.03 -1.88
C ASN A 172 -1.40 -9.37 -2.01
N ALA A 173 -2.19 -8.46 -2.55
CA ALA A 173 -3.65 -8.56 -2.71
C ALA A 173 -4.44 -8.80 -1.40
N THR A 174 -3.83 -8.57 -0.23
CA THR A 174 -4.55 -8.62 1.06
C THR A 174 -5.50 -7.43 1.18
N LEU A 175 -6.72 -7.70 1.66
CA LEU A 175 -7.75 -6.71 1.98
C LEU A 175 -7.85 -6.53 3.48
N VAL A 176 -7.83 -5.29 3.94
CA VAL A 176 -8.04 -4.92 5.36
C VAL A 176 -9.08 -3.81 5.47
N THR A 177 -9.70 -3.66 6.63
CA THR A 177 -10.70 -2.60 6.90
C THR A 177 -10.21 -1.66 7.99
N VAL A 178 -10.41 -0.35 7.80
CA VAL A 178 -10.04 0.72 8.73
C VAL A 178 -11.19 1.70 8.97
#